data_14000ae6c17a9f3c27fed3d00c3033d9
#
_entry.id   14000ae6c17a9f3c27fed3d00c3033d9
#
_cell.length_a   1.000
_cell.length_b   1.000
_cell.length_c   1.000
_cell.angle_alpha   90.00
_cell.angle_beta   90.00
_cell.angle_gamma   90.00
#
_symmetry.space_group_name_H-M   'P 1'
#
loop_
_entity.id
_entity.type
_entity.pdbx_description
1 polymer ?
#
loop_
_entity_poly.entity_id
_entity_poly.type
_entity_poly.pdbx_seq_one_letter_code
_entity_poly.pdbx_strand_id
1 'polypeptide(L)'
;MTTTAPRVSAAPAPTISPYQESVADYWNHEKNPVNLRLGEVDGFYHHHYGIGDADWSVLDGPEDTRDERIIAELHRLECAQADFLADHLGAVAADDRLLDSGCGRGGGSLVANKRFGCHVDGISISKTQVAFANEQAKKHGVDDKVRFRLKNMLDTGFETGSFRGIWNNESTMYVDLSLLFAEYARLLARGGRYVTITGCYNDTYGLPSREVSTINAHYICDIHPRSAYFKEMANNRLVPISVVDLTAATIPYWELRAKSSLVTGIEDTFLTAYKNGSFQYLLIAADRI
;
A
#
# COMPACT_ATOMS: atom_id res chain seq x y z
N MET A 1 15.93 34.34 33.77
CA MET A 1 16.71 33.48 32.87
C MET A 1 15.73 32.62 32.06
N THR A 2 15.47 33.04 30.83
CA THR A 2 14.54 32.33 29.92
C THR A 2 15.34 31.27 29.19
N THR A 3 15.12 30.01 29.57
CA THR A 3 15.66 28.86 28.85
C THR A 3 14.91 28.66 27.55
N THR A 4 15.53 29.00 26.44
CA THR A 4 15.07 28.70 25.09
C THR A 4 15.20 27.17 24.87
N ALA A 5 14.09 26.50 24.65
CA ALA A 5 14.12 25.11 24.26
C ALA A 5 14.88 24.92 22.93
N PRO A 6 15.68 23.85 22.75
CA PRO A 6 16.41 23.62 21.51
C PRO A 6 15.43 23.43 20.35
N ARG A 7 15.61 24.20 19.28
CA ARG A 7 14.93 23.97 18.00
C ARG A 7 15.34 22.59 17.49
N VAL A 8 14.41 21.66 17.48
CA VAL A 8 14.57 20.38 16.75
C VAL A 8 14.70 20.77 15.28
N SER A 9 15.90 20.61 14.72
CA SER A 9 16.13 20.78 13.28
C SER A 9 15.25 19.79 12.54
N ALA A 10 14.39 20.27 11.65
CA ALA A 10 13.64 19.40 10.76
C ALA A 10 14.64 18.52 9.97
N ALA A 11 14.39 17.22 9.89
CA ALA A 11 15.19 16.34 9.07
C ALA A 11 15.22 16.86 7.61
N PRO A 12 16.34 16.75 6.89
CA PRO A 12 16.40 17.18 5.50
C PRO A 12 15.35 16.41 4.66
N ALA A 13 14.80 17.11 3.65
CA ALA A 13 13.89 16.49 2.70
C ALA A 13 14.59 15.32 1.98
N PRO A 14 13.88 14.22 1.66
CA PRO A 14 14.48 13.10 0.95
C PRO A 14 14.94 13.52 -0.45
N THR A 15 16.04 12.94 -0.91
CA THR A 15 16.46 13.06 -2.31
C THR A 15 15.52 12.21 -3.17
N ILE A 16 14.92 12.81 -4.19
CA ILE A 16 13.99 12.15 -5.10
C ILE A 16 14.33 12.49 -6.56
N SER A 17 14.02 11.57 -7.49
CA SER A 17 14.20 11.80 -8.93
C SER A 17 13.09 12.71 -9.49
N PRO A 18 13.23 13.30 -10.70
CA PRO A 18 12.16 14.07 -11.34
C PRO A 18 10.85 13.30 -11.51
N TYR A 19 10.91 11.99 -11.77
CA TYR A 19 9.72 11.15 -11.80
C TYR A 19 9.07 11.04 -10.41
N GLN A 20 9.86 10.80 -9.37
CA GLN A 20 9.36 10.77 -8.00
C GLN A 20 8.81 12.13 -7.54
N GLU A 21 9.35 13.25 -8.05
CA GLU A 21 8.76 14.58 -7.81
C GLU A 21 7.34 14.67 -8.39
N SER A 22 7.13 14.17 -9.62
CA SER A 22 5.80 14.12 -10.24
C SER A 22 4.83 13.21 -9.46
N VAL A 23 5.31 12.06 -8.98
CA VAL A 23 4.52 11.16 -8.12
C VAL A 23 4.19 11.82 -6.78
N ALA A 24 5.14 12.50 -6.14
CA ALA A 24 4.91 13.23 -4.90
C ALA A 24 3.90 14.36 -5.08
N ASP A 25 3.98 15.09 -6.19
CA ASP A 25 3.04 16.17 -6.52
C ASP A 25 1.63 15.62 -6.74
N TYR A 26 1.49 14.54 -7.52
CA TYR A 26 0.22 13.84 -7.71
C TYR A 26 -0.43 13.48 -6.36
N TRP A 27 0.30 12.79 -5.47
CA TRP A 27 -0.21 12.36 -4.18
C TRP A 27 -0.37 13.48 -3.15
N ASN A 28 0.32 14.61 -3.31
CA ASN A 28 0.10 15.81 -2.49
C ASN A 28 -1.22 16.52 -2.82
N HIS A 29 -1.67 16.42 -4.08
CA HIS A 29 -2.84 17.13 -4.59
C HIS A 29 -4.00 16.18 -4.94
N GLU A 30 -3.81 14.87 -4.75
CA GLU A 30 -4.84 13.87 -5.02
C GLU A 30 -6.12 14.19 -4.24
N LYS A 31 -7.19 14.41 -4.99
CA LYS A 31 -8.52 14.73 -4.47
C LYS A 31 -9.51 13.57 -4.67
N ASN A 32 -9.02 12.36 -4.97
CA ASN A 32 -9.90 11.23 -5.16
C ASN A 32 -10.72 11.00 -3.88
N PRO A 33 -12.04 11.20 -3.91
CA PRO A 33 -12.87 11.05 -2.74
C PRO A 33 -12.97 9.61 -2.26
N VAL A 34 -12.70 8.62 -3.12
CA VAL A 34 -12.85 7.18 -2.80
C VAL A 34 -12.13 6.85 -1.51
N ASN A 35 -10.80 7.04 -1.48
CA ASN A 35 -9.98 6.65 -0.34
C ASN A 35 -10.33 7.41 0.96
N LEU A 36 -10.82 8.66 0.84
CA LEU A 36 -11.28 9.44 2.00
C LEU A 36 -12.63 8.94 2.48
N ARG A 37 -13.59 8.78 1.57
CA ARG A 37 -14.95 8.34 1.93
C ARG A 37 -14.97 6.94 2.53
N LEU A 38 -14.18 6.01 2.00
CA LEU A 38 -14.10 4.66 2.55
C LEU A 38 -13.50 4.67 3.96
N GLY A 39 -12.41 5.41 4.19
CA GLY A 39 -11.79 5.52 5.51
C GLY A 39 -12.62 6.27 6.56
N GLU A 40 -13.63 7.08 6.17
CA GLU A 40 -14.55 7.73 7.12
C GLU A 40 -15.44 6.74 7.88
N VAL A 41 -15.57 5.50 7.40
CA VAL A 41 -16.39 4.46 8.03
C VAL A 41 -15.88 4.12 9.44
N ASP A 42 -14.57 4.02 9.64
CA ASP A 42 -13.99 3.61 10.93
C ASP A 42 -12.66 4.31 11.29
N GLY A 43 -12.19 5.20 10.43
CA GLY A 43 -10.94 5.95 10.62
C GLY A 43 -9.68 5.21 10.13
N PHE A 44 -9.81 4.06 9.45
CA PHE A 44 -8.70 3.39 8.77
C PHE A 44 -8.69 3.75 7.29
N TYR A 45 -7.78 4.62 6.89
CA TYR A 45 -7.70 5.17 5.53
C TYR A 45 -6.75 4.36 4.68
N HIS A 46 -7.29 3.48 3.84
CA HIS A 46 -6.53 2.65 2.91
C HIS A 46 -6.32 3.34 1.55
N HIS A 47 -5.28 2.93 0.82
CA HIS A 47 -4.95 3.38 -0.54
C HIS A 47 -4.71 2.19 -1.46
N HIS A 48 -5.43 1.12 -1.25
CA HIS A 48 -5.37 -0.11 -2.03
C HIS A 48 -6.79 -0.60 -2.32
N TYR A 49 -6.90 -1.70 -3.06
CA TYR A 49 -8.17 -2.29 -3.44
C TYR A 49 -8.60 -3.36 -2.44
N GLY A 50 -9.88 -3.73 -2.47
CA GLY A 50 -10.41 -4.79 -1.64
C GLY A 50 -10.26 -6.17 -2.25
N ILE A 51 -10.35 -7.20 -1.41
CA ILE A 51 -10.41 -8.62 -1.81
C ILE A 51 -11.50 -9.37 -1.04
N GLY A 52 -11.97 -10.45 -1.63
CA GLY A 52 -12.95 -11.35 -1.04
C GLY A 52 -14.31 -11.31 -1.74
N ASP A 53 -15.25 -12.10 -1.23
CA ASP A 53 -16.61 -12.09 -1.72
C ASP A 53 -17.35 -10.84 -1.26
N ALA A 54 -17.99 -10.14 -2.19
CA ALA A 54 -18.82 -8.99 -1.87
C ALA A 54 -20.21 -9.43 -1.41
N ASP A 55 -20.72 -8.76 -0.41
CA ASP A 55 -22.15 -8.88 -0.03
C ASP A 55 -23.02 -8.08 -1.01
N TRP A 56 -23.53 -8.77 -2.02
CA TRP A 56 -24.38 -8.14 -3.04
C TRP A 56 -25.73 -7.67 -2.52
N SER A 57 -26.17 -8.10 -1.32
CA SER A 57 -27.42 -7.64 -0.72
C SER A 57 -27.40 -6.14 -0.36
N VAL A 58 -26.18 -5.53 -0.34
CA VAL A 58 -26.04 -4.05 -0.17
C VAL A 58 -26.70 -3.26 -1.31
N LEU A 59 -26.97 -3.90 -2.45
CA LEU A 59 -27.68 -3.31 -3.57
C LEU A 59 -29.20 -3.32 -3.37
N ASP A 60 -29.69 -4.14 -2.46
CA ASP A 60 -31.12 -4.26 -2.13
C ASP A 60 -31.53 -3.21 -1.08
N GLY A 61 -32.83 -2.98 -0.93
CA GLY A 61 -33.35 -2.03 0.06
C GLY A 61 -33.48 -0.58 -0.43
N PRO A 62 -33.65 0.41 0.47
CA PRO A 62 -33.92 1.79 0.13
C PRO A 62 -32.82 2.43 -0.71
N GLU A 63 -33.23 3.20 -1.74
CA GLU A 63 -32.29 3.83 -2.68
C GLU A 63 -31.46 4.94 -2.02
N ASP A 64 -32.06 5.68 -1.10
CA ASP A 64 -31.46 6.80 -0.37
C ASP A 64 -30.27 6.41 0.54
N THR A 65 -30.19 5.16 0.98
CA THR A 65 -29.09 4.62 1.80
C THR A 65 -28.19 3.62 1.05
N ARG A 66 -28.47 3.39 -0.23
CA ARG A 66 -27.76 2.38 -1.03
C ARG A 66 -26.27 2.66 -1.14
N ASP A 67 -25.91 3.91 -1.43
CA ASP A 67 -24.50 4.27 -1.61
C ASP A 67 -23.70 4.12 -0.30
N GLU A 68 -24.28 4.47 0.85
CA GLU A 68 -23.66 4.27 2.16
C GLU A 68 -23.38 2.77 2.44
N ARG A 69 -24.33 1.89 2.07
CA ARG A 69 -24.12 0.43 2.21
C ARG A 69 -23.03 -0.07 1.29
N ILE A 70 -22.96 0.41 0.04
CA ILE A 70 -21.89 0.07 -0.89
C ILE A 70 -20.53 0.56 -0.35
N ILE A 71 -20.44 1.78 0.15
CA ILE A 71 -19.23 2.35 0.74
C ILE A 71 -18.75 1.50 1.92
N ALA A 72 -19.64 1.12 2.83
CA ALA A 72 -19.29 0.27 3.97
C ALA A 72 -18.76 -1.09 3.54
N GLU A 73 -19.35 -1.70 2.52
CA GLU A 73 -18.91 -2.99 1.99
C GLU A 73 -17.58 -2.90 1.24
N LEU A 74 -17.36 -1.85 0.43
CA LEU A 74 -16.06 -1.59 -0.20
C LEU A 74 -14.96 -1.44 0.85
N HIS A 75 -15.21 -0.69 1.92
CA HIS A 75 -14.27 -0.52 3.02
C HIS A 75 -13.99 -1.85 3.74
N ARG A 76 -15.01 -2.67 3.98
CA ARG A 76 -14.83 -4.02 4.54
C ARG A 76 -13.89 -4.89 3.69
N LEU A 77 -14.02 -4.82 2.37
CA LEU A 77 -13.15 -5.54 1.44
C LEU A 77 -11.70 -5.00 1.45
N GLU A 78 -11.51 -3.68 1.59
CA GLU A 78 -10.18 -3.09 1.79
C GLU A 78 -9.55 -3.54 3.12
N CYS A 79 -10.30 -3.52 4.21
CA CYS A 79 -9.85 -4.05 5.51
C CYS A 79 -9.47 -5.54 5.41
N ALA A 80 -10.25 -6.35 4.70
CA ALA A 80 -9.93 -7.76 4.47
C ALA A 80 -8.60 -7.94 3.74
N GLN A 81 -8.26 -7.05 2.79
CA GLN A 81 -6.98 -7.08 2.10
C GLN A 81 -5.81 -6.69 3.05
N ALA A 82 -5.99 -5.66 3.87
CA ALA A 82 -4.98 -5.25 4.85
C ALA A 82 -4.72 -6.36 5.89
N ASP A 83 -5.76 -7.02 6.36
CA ASP A 83 -5.65 -8.16 7.27
C ASP A 83 -4.94 -9.35 6.60
N PHE A 84 -5.28 -9.65 5.35
CA PHE A 84 -4.64 -10.71 4.59
C PHE A 84 -3.13 -10.46 4.37
N LEU A 85 -2.74 -9.21 4.10
CA LEU A 85 -1.32 -8.83 4.06
C LEU A 85 -0.65 -9.07 5.42
N ALA A 86 -1.29 -8.62 6.51
CA ALA A 86 -0.76 -8.76 7.87
C ALA A 86 -0.60 -10.24 8.28
N ASP A 87 -1.47 -11.14 7.83
CA ASP A 87 -1.36 -12.60 8.04
C ASP A 87 -0.04 -13.17 7.50
N HIS A 88 0.51 -12.56 6.44
CA HIS A 88 1.73 -13.02 5.78
C HIS A 88 3.02 -12.39 6.34
N LEU A 89 2.94 -11.44 7.28
CA LEU A 89 4.11 -10.88 7.97
C LEU A 89 4.81 -11.89 8.89
N GLY A 90 4.15 -13.02 9.18
CA GLY A 90 4.66 -14.06 10.06
C GLY A 90 4.55 -13.68 11.54
N ALA A 91 5.40 -14.27 12.37
CA ALA A 91 5.41 -13.97 13.79
C ALA A 91 6.00 -12.57 14.04
N VAL A 92 5.19 -11.70 14.64
CA VAL A 92 5.53 -10.33 15.03
C VAL A 92 5.28 -10.16 16.52
N ALA A 93 6.29 -9.76 17.25
CA ALA A 93 6.20 -9.47 18.69
C ALA A 93 5.88 -7.98 18.93
N ALA A 94 5.41 -7.64 20.13
CA ALA A 94 5.01 -6.27 20.46
C ALA A 94 6.18 -5.26 20.54
N ASP A 95 7.41 -5.73 20.67
CA ASP A 95 8.65 -4.96 20.64
C ASP A 95 9.33 -4.97 19.25
N ASP A 96 8.79 -5.73 18.30
CA ASP A 96 9.28 -5.69 16.92
C ASP A 96 8.99 -4.35 16.26
N ARG A 97 9.82 -4.05 15.27
CA ARG A 97 9.69 -2.85 14.43
C ARG A 97 9.38 -3.25 13.00
N LEU A 98 8.31 -2.69 12.46
CA LEU A 98 7.85 -2.90 11.10
C LEU A 98 7.98 -1.63 10.26
N LEU A 99 8.13 -1.78 8.95
CA LEU A 99 8.15 -0.68 7.98
C LEU A 99 6.97 -0.81 6.99
N ASP A 100 6.11 0.19 6.98
CA ASP A 100 5.08 0.41 5.95
C ASP A 100 5.65 1.34 4.87
N SER A 101 6.07 0.75 3.77
CA SER A 101 6.78 1.47 2.72
C SER A 101 5.86 1.90 1.59
N GLY A 102 5.59 3.19 1.50
CA GLY A 102 4.51 3.75 0.70
C GLY A 102 3.18 3.73 1.45
N CYS A 103 3.21 4.17 2.70
CA CYS A 103 2.13 4.02 3.69
C CYS A 103 0.82 4.77 3.36
N GLY A 104 0.80 5.59 2.32
CA GLY A 104 -0.38 6.40 2.02
C GLY A 104 -0.85 7.22 3.23
N ARG A 105 -2.12 7.12 3.59
CA ARG A 105 -2.74 7.79 4.74
C ARG A 105 -2.65 6.99 6.05
N GLY A 106 -1.91 5.87 6.05
CA GLY A 106 -1.51 5.17 7.27
C GLY A 106 -2.44 4.05 7.73
N GLY A 107 -3.50 3.71 6.99
CA GLY A 107 -4.47 2.68 7.40
C GLY A 107 -3.80 1.33 7.69
N GLY A 108 -2.92 0.86 6.79
CA GLY A 108 -2.17 -0.39 6.98
C GLY A 108 -1.29 -0.40 8.23
N SER A 109 -0.60 0.72 8.52
CA SER A 109 0.21 0.88 9.73
C SER A 109 -0.62 0.78 11.02
N LEU A 110 -1.80 1.39 11.03
CA LEU A 110 -2.73 1.34 12.17
C LEU A 110 -3.28 -0.08 12.38
N VAL A 111 -3.63 -0.78 11.28
CA VAL A 111 -4.06 -2.19 11.33
C VAL A 111 -2.96 -3.07 11.92
N ALA A 112 -1.71 -2.94 11.45
CA ALA A 112 -0.58 -3.72 11.96
C ALA A 112 -0.32 -3.46 13.46
N ASN A 113 -0.34 -2.20 13.89
CA ASN A 113 -0.19 -1.88 15.31
C ASN A 113 -1.36 -2.42 16.16
N LYS A 114 -2.61 -2.25 15.72
CA LYS A 114 -3.79 -2.80 16.40
C LYS A 114 -3.70 -4.31 16.58
N ARG A 115 -3.19 -5.01 15.56
CA ARG A 115 -3.11 -6.47 15.54
C ARG A 115 -1.96 -7.02 16.39
N PHE A 116 -0.76 -6.43 16.27
CA PHE A 116 0.46 -6.98 16.88
C PHE A 116 0.93 -6.20 18.10
N GLY A 117 0.43 -4.99 18.34
CA GLY A 117 0.92 -4.09 19.38
C GLY A 117 2.35 -3.59 19.14
N CYS A 118 2.90 -3.82 17.95
CA CYS A 118 4.28 -3.53 17.56
C CYS A 118 4.53 -2.05 17.18
N HIS A 119 5.80 -1.70 17.01
CA HIS A 119 6.19 -0.39 16.48
C HIS A 119 6.11 -0.39 14.95
N VAL A 120 5.54 0.66 14.36
CA VAL A 120 5.47 0.83 12.90
C VAL A 120 6.02 2.19 12.49
N ASP A 121 7.00 2.17 11.58
CA ASP A 121 7.39 3.35 10.82
C ASP A 121 6.70 3.30 9.45
N GLY A 122 5.85 4.28 9.15
CA GLY A 122 5.29 4.48 7.82
C GLY A 122 6.10 5.52 7.05
N ILE A 123 6.37 5.29 5.77
CA ILE A 123 7.07 6.25 4.93
C ILE A 123 6.30 6.56 3.65
N SER A 124 6.32 7.83 3.26
CA SER A 124 5.80 8.32 1.97
C SER A 124 6.65 9.50 1.50
N ILE A 125 6.68 9.74 0.19
CA ILE A 125 7.22 10.97 -0.42
C ILE A 125 6.19 12.12 -0.47
N SER A 126 4.93 11.85 -0.13
CA SER A 126 3.88 12.87 -0.03
C SER A 126 3.82 13.47 1.37
N LYS A 127 4.15 14.76 1.48
CA LYS A 127 4.04 15.51 2.75
C LYS A 127 2.61 15.60 3.27
N THR A 128 1.63 15.65 2.36
CA THR A 128 0.21 15.71 2.71
C THR A 128 -0.25 14.40 3.34
N GLN A 129 0.13 13.25 2.76
CA GLN A 129 -0.18 11.94 3.32
C GLN A 129 0.48 11.74 4.69
N VAL A 130 1.77 12.09 4.82
CA VAL A 130 2.50 11.96 6.10
C VAL A 130 1.86 12.81 7.20
N ALA A 131 1.47 14.06 6.90
CA ALA A 131 0.83 14.92 7.87
C ALA A 131 -0.53 14.33 8.31
N PHE A 132 -1.35 13.89 7.36
CA PHE A 132 -2.64 13.24 7.62
C PHE A 132 -2.47 11.96 8.46
N ALA A 133 -1.56 11.08 8.08
CA ALA A 133 -1.33 9.81 8.77
C ALA A 133 -0.87 10.00 10.23
N ASN A 134 0.01 10.98 10.51
CA ASN A 134 0.39 11.32 11.89
C ASN A 134 -0.79 11.88 12.70
N GLU A 135 -1.70 12.61 12.08
CA GLU A 135 -2.92 13.06 12.74
C GLU A 135 -3.84 11.87 13.09
N GLN A 136 -3.98 10.90 12.17
CA GLN A 136 -4.74 9.68 12.45
C GLN A 136 -4.10 8.85 13.56
N ALA A 137 -2.77 8.68 13.58
CA ALA A 137 -2.10 7.97 14.68
C ALA A 137 -2.40 8.61 16.05
N LYS A 138 -2.45 9.94 16.14
CA LYS A 138 -2.85 10.66 17.37
C LYS A 138 -4.31 10.41 17.71
N LYS A 139 -5.23 10.46 16.74
CA LYS A 139 -6.65 10.20 16.96
C LYS A 139 -6.91 8.78 17.48
N HIS A 140 -6.12 7.82 17.01
CA HIS A 140 -6.17 6.44 17.48
C HIS A 140 -5.38 6.20 18.79
N GLY A 141 -4.67 7.22 19.31
CA GLY A 141 -3.91 7.13 20.57
C GLY A 141 -2.70 6.19 20.49
N VAL A 142 -2.06 6.08 19.33
CA VAL A 142 -0.94 5.16 19.08
C VAL A 142 0.32 5.87 18.53
N ASP A 143 0.38 7.19 18.61
CA ASP A 143 1.48 8.00 18.10
C ASP A 143 2.81 7.84 18.85
N ASP A 144 2.81 7.12 19.94
CA ASP A 144 4.01 6.63 20.64
C ASP A 144 4.65 5.43 19.90
N LYS A 145 3.85 4.59 19.22
CA LYS A 145 4.28 3.38 18.51
C LYS A 145 4.24 3.49 17.00
N VAL A 146 3.32 4.28 16.44
CA VAL A 146 3.14 4.44 14.98
C VAL A 146 3.57 5.84 14.57
N ARG A 147 4.57 5.93 13.69
CA ARG A 147 5.13 7.21 13.25
C ARG A 147 5.28 7.26 11.74
N PHE A 148 4.84 8.36 11.14
CA PHE A 148 4.94 8.57 9.70
C PHE A 148 6.00 9.61 9.37
N ARG A 149 6.82 9.32 8.34
CA ARG A 149 7.98 10.13 7.96
C ARG A 149 8.01 10.40 6.46
N LEU A 150 8.40 11.62 6.12
CA LEU A 150 8.67 11.99 4.73
C LEU A 150 10.01 11.39 4.31
N LYS A 151 10.00 10.29 3.58
CA LYS A 151 11.19 9.55 3.14
C LYS A 151 11.00 8.89 1.78
N ASN A 152 12.10 8.73 1.06
CA ASN A 152 12.16 7.93 -0.16
C ASN A 152 12.40 6.45 0.21
N MET A 153 11.58 5.56 -0.32
CA MET A 153 11.70 4.12 -0.07
C MET A 153 12.95 3.48 -0.70
N LEU A 154 13.61 4.18 -1.63
CA LEU A 154 14.87 3.74 -2.26
C LEU A 154 16.13 4.14 -1.46
N ASP A 155 16.00 5.11 -0.54
CA ASP A 155 17.06 5.56 0.36
C ASP A 155 16.42 6.11 1.64
N THR A 156 16.10 5.20 2.54
CA THR A 156 15.32 5.52 3.74
C THR A 156 16.15 6.20 4.83
N GLY A 157 17.48 5.98 4.82
CA GLY A 157 18.39 6.41 5.87
C GLY A 157 18.12 5.73 7.24
N PHE A 158 17.37 4.62 7.28
CA PHE A 158 17.26 3.79 8.48
C PHE A 158 18.48 2.87 8.60
N GLU A 159 18.74 2.38 9.82
CA GLU A 159 19.86 1.48 10.12
C GLU A 159 19.65 0.10 9.47
N THR A 160 20.76 -0.52 9.07
CA THR A 160 20.79 -1.88 8.52
C THR A 160 20.25 -2.88 9.55
N GLY A 161 19.37 -3.78 9.10
CA GLY A 161 18.82 -4.85 9.95
C GLY A 161 17.85 -4.35 11.03
N SER A 162 17.29 -3.15 10.89
CA SER A 162 16.47 -2.50 11.92
C SER A 162 14.99 -2.91 11.89
N PHE A 163 14.55 -3.69 10.90
CA PHE A 163 13.15 -4.09 10.76
C PHE A 163 12.98 -5.61 10.78
N ARG A 164 11.99 -6.08 11.55
CA ARG A 164 11.53 -7.48 11.54
C ARG A 164 10.70 -7.79 10.30
N GLY A 165 9.92 -6.84 9.84
CA GLY A 165 9.09 -6.95 8.65
C GLY A 165 8.99 -5.64 7.89
N ILE A 166 8.87 -5.75 6.58
CA ILE A 166 8.62 -4.63 5.65
C ILE A 166 7.51 -5.02 4.72
N TRP A 167 6.61 -4.09 4.42
CA TRP A 167 5.63 -4.31 3.36
C TRP A 167 5.45 -3.11 2.44
N ASN A 168 5.01 -3.43 1.23
CA ASN A 168 4.38 -2.50 0.30
C ASN A 168 2.94 -2.95 0.05
N ASN A 169 2.02 -2.00 0.00
CA ASN A 169 0.68 -2.23 -0.48
C ASN A 169 0.37 -1.22 -1.58
N GLU A 170 0.29 -1.69 -2.83
CA GLU A 170 0.04 -0.86 -4.02
C GLU A 170 1.00 0.34 -4.19
N SER A 171 2.30 0.14 -3.91
CA SER A 171 3.29 1.23 -4.02
C SER A 171 4.57 0.90 -4.79
N THR A 172 4.79 -0.37 -5.15
CA THR A 172 6.00 -0.82 -5.87
C THR A 172 6.10 -0.30 -7.30
N MET A 173 4.98 0.01 -7.95
CA MET A 173 4.91 0.53 -9.32
C MET A 173 5.43 1.97 -9.49
N TYR A 174 5.84 2.63 -8.42
CA TYR A 174 6.37 3.99 -8.46
C TYR A 174 7.90 4.06 -8.40
N VAL A 175 8.59 2.93 -8.37
CA VAL A 175 10.05 2.87 -8.15
C VAL A 175 10.70 1.72 -8.92
N ASP A 176 12.02 1.81 -9.11
CA ASP A 176 12.82 0.71 -9.63
C ASP A 176 12.91 -0.43 -8.61
N LEU A 177 12.54 -1.66 -9.03
CA LEU A 177 12.50 -2.83 -8.14
C LEU A 177 13.89 -3.29 -7.70
N SER A 178 14.93 -3.09 -8.52
CA SER A 178 16.29 -3.51 -8.14
C SER A 178 16.82 -2.67 -6.99
N LEU A 179 16.60 -1.35 -7.04
CA LEU A 179 16.96 -0.42 -5.98
C LEU A 179 16.11 -0.64 -4.72
N LEU A 180 14.80 -0.87 -4.92
CA LEU A 180 13.86 -1.14 -3.84
C LEU A 180 14.27 -2.37 -3.02
N PHE A 181 14.49 -3.49 -3.68
CA PHE A 181 14.84 -4.74 -2.99
C PHE A 181 16.25 -4.74 -2.42
N ALA A 182 17.19 -3.98 -3.01
CA ALA A 182 18.49 -3.74 -2.40
C ALA A 182 18.38 -3.01 -1.05
N GLU A 183 17.56 -1.96 -0.99
CA GLU A 183 17.29 -1.22 0.26
C GLU A 183 16.56 -2.11 1.27
N TYR A 184 15.55 -2.88 0.87
CA TYR A 184 14.83 -3.76 1.80
C TYR A 184 15.67 -4.91 2.32
N ALA A 185 16.53 -5.50 1.48
CA ALA A 185 17.49 -6.49 1.92
C ALA A 185 18.50 -5.92 2.95
N ARG A 186 18.84 -4.64 2.83
CA ARG A 186 19.65 -3.94 3.83
C ARG A 186 18.90 -3.71 5.14
N LEU A 187 17.64 -3.26 5.05
CA LEU A 187 16.82 -2.86 6.20
C LEU A 187 16.30 -4.03 7.03
N LEU A 188 15.98 -5.15 6.39
CA LEU A 188 15.48 -6.33 7.08
C LEU A 188 16.56 -6.99 7.94
N ALA A 189 16.22 -7.35 9.16
CA ALA A 189 17.00 -8.28 9.96
C ALA A 189 17.12 -9.64 9.23
N ARG A 190 18.15 -10.43 9.55
CA ARG A 190 18.22 -11.80 9.00
C ARG A 190 17.03 -12.63 9.48
N GLY A 191 16.38 -13.33 8.54
CA GLY A 191 15.12 -14.02 8.79
C GLY A 191 13.91 -13.09 8.91
N GLY A 192 14.09 -11.80 8.63
CA GLY A 192 13.00 -10.84 8.51
C GLY A 192 12.15 -11.08 7.25
N ARG A 193 10.91 -10.60 7.27
CA ARG A 193 9.90 -10.86 6.24
C ARG A 193 9.59 -9.62 5.42
N TYR A 194 9.60 -9.76 4.11
CA TYR A 194 9.00 -8.82 3.18
C TYR A 194 7.67 -9.35 2.67
N VAL A 195 6.66 -8.49 2.59
CA VAL A 195 5.36 -8.81 1.99
C VAL A 195 4.94 -7.69 1.05
N THR A 196 4.40 -8.03 -0.10
CA THR A 196 3.73 -7.05 -0.96
C THR A 196 2.41 -7.59 -1.49
N ILE A 197 1.41 -6.72 -1.58
CA ILE A 197 0.27 -6.91 -2.48
C ILE A 197 0.39 -5.85 -3.55
N THR A 198 0.36 -6.27 -4.80
CA THR A 198 0.62 -5.37 -5.94
C THR A 198 -0.01 -5.87 -7.22
N GLY A 199 -0.36 -4.94 -8.08
CA GLY A 199 -0.66 -5.23 -9.48
C GLY A 199 0.62 -5.44 -10.29
N CYS A 200 0.60 -6.43 -11.17
CA CYS A 200 1.65 -6.65 -12.16
C CYS A 200 1.06 -7.09 -13.50
N TYR A 201 1.73 -6.79 -14.61
CA TYR A 201 1.26 -7.32 -15.88
C TYR A 201 1.82 -8.72 -16.14
N ASN A 202 1.03 -9.51 -16.86
CA ASN A 202 1.42 -10.86 -17.26
C ASN A 202 2.37 -10.79 -18.45
N ASP A 203 3.66 -10.95 -18.19
CA ASP A 203 4.73 -10.87 -19.20
C ASP A 203 4.82 -12.08 -20.14
N THR A 204 3.93 -13.06 -19.99
CA THR A 204 3.69 -14.07 -21.04
C THR A 204 3.31 -13.42 -22.37
N TYR A 205 2.68 -12.25 -22.32
CA TYR A 205 2.33 -11.46 -23.52
C TYR A 205 3.46 -10.53 -24.01
N GLY A 206 4.57 -10.45 -23.27
CA GLY A 206 5.79 -9.68 -23.61
C GLY A 206 5.74 -8.20 -23.28
N LEU A 207 4.68 -7.49 -23.59
CA LEU A 207 4.51 -6.06 -23.35
C LEU A 207 3.23 -5.77 -22.56
N PRO A 208 3.16 -4.63 -21.85
CA PRO A 208 1.93 -4.22 -21.18
C PRO A 208 0.77 -4.13 -22.17
N SER A 209 -0.41 -4.61 -21.78
CA SER A 209 -1.63 -4.46 -22.55
C SER A 209 -2.06 -2.98 -22.63
N ARG A 210 -3.05 -2.69 -23.48
CA ARG A 210 -3.66 -1.37 -23.56
C ARG A 210 -4.25 -0.94 -22.22
N GLU A 211 -4.90 -1.87 -21.52
CA GLU A 211 -5.51 -1.64 -20.21
C GLU A 211 -4.44 -1.29 -19.16
N VAL A 212 -3.34 -2.04 -19.10
CA VAL A 212 -2.20 -1.74 -18.22
C VAL A 212 -1.61 -0.36 -18.52
N SER A 213 -1.44 -0.02 -19.79
CA SER A 213 -0.96 1.31 -20.19
C SER A 213 -1.94 2.43 -19.78
N THR A 214 -3.25 2.17 -19.84
CA THR A 214 -4.28 3.11 -19.38
C THR A 214 -4.22 3.31 -17.86
N ILE A 215 -4.03 2.23 -17.09
CA ILE A 215 -3.87 2.29 -15.62
C ILE A 215 -2.62 3.08 -15.26
N ASN A 216 -1.48 2.83 -15.94
CA ASN A 216 -0.24 3.57 -15.75
C ASN A 216 -0.43 5.07 -15.96
N ALA A 217 -1.11 5.47 -17.04
CA ALA A 217 -1.38 6.87 -17.33
C ALA A 217 -2.32 7.52 -16.29
N HIS A 218 -3.31 6.77 -15.77
CA HIS A 218 -4.28 7.27 -14.79
C HIS A 218 -3.62 7.57 -13.43
N TYR A 219 -2.71 6.72 -12.98
CA TYR A 219 -2.07 6.84 -11.66
C TYR A 219 -0.62 7.38 -11.73
N ILE A 220 -0.14 7.77 -12.90
CA ILE A 220 1.26 8.21 -13.10
C ILE A 220 2.24 7.16 -12.56
N CYS A 221 2.00 5.88 -12.85
CA CYS A 221 2.81 4.77 -12.39
C CYS A 221 3.41 3.98 -13.54
N ASP A 222 4.29 3.04 -13.22
CA ASP A 222 4.90 2.09 -14.15
C ASP A 222 4.76 0.67 -13.58
N ILE A 223 3.67 -0.01 -13.97
CA ILE A 223 3.37 -1.36 -13.51
C ILE A 223 4.41 -2.32 -14.07
N HIS A 224 5.10 -3.03 -13.19
CA HIS A 224 6.16 -3.97 -13.54
C HIS A 224 5.63 -5.30 -14.07
N PRO A 225 6.41 -6.01 -14.90
CA PRO A 225 6.12 -7.39 -15.27
C PRO A 225 6.23 -8.29 -14.03
N ARG A 226 5.39 -9.32 -14.00
CA ARG A 226 5.41 -10.31 -12.90
C ARG A 226 6.80 -10.91 -12.66
N SER A 227 7.54 -11.26 -13.73
CA SER A 227 8.87 -11.85 -13.63
C SER A 227 9.90 -10.95 -12.98
N ALA A 228 9.76 -9.60 -13.09
CA ALA A 228 10.70 -8.66 -12.50
C ALA A 228 10.74 -8.76 -10.97
N TYR A 229 9.60 -8.99 -10.32
CA TYR A 229 9.54 -9.17 -8.86
C TYR A 229 10.42 -10.34 -8.41
N PHE A 230 10.27 -11.52 -9.03
CA PHE A 230 11.02 -12.72 -8.65
C PHE A 230 12.51 -12.58 -8.96
N LYS A 231 12.84 -12.00 -10.11
CA LYS A 231 14.22 -11.76 -10.51
C LYS A 231 14.95 -10.85 -9.52
N GLU A 232 14.35 -9.69 -9.21
CA GLU A 232 15.01 -8.71 -8.36
C GLU A 232 14.99 -9.11 -6.88
N MET A 233 13.97 -9.84 -6.41
CA MET A 233 14.00 -10.47 -5.08
C MET A 233 15.16 -11.48 -4.97
N ALA A 234 15.34 -12.37 -5.96
CA ALA A 234 16.43 -13.34 -5.97
C ALA A 234 17.81 -12.68 -5.97
N ASN A 235 17.99 -11.63 -6.77
CA ASN A 235 19.23 -10.84 -6.82
C ASN A 235 19.59 -10.23 -5.46
N ASN A 236 18.60 -9.95 -4.62
CA ASN A 236 18.75 -9.28 -3.34
C ASN A 236 18.54 -10.21 -2.12
N ARG A 237 18.65 -11.52 -2.29
CA ARG A 237 18.52 -12.51 -1.19
C ARG A 237 17.19 -12.44 -0.46
N LEU A 238 16.13 -12.07 -1.15
CA LEU A 238 14.74 -12.19 -0.71
C LEU A 238 14.17 -13.43 -1.39
N VAL A 239 13.94 -14.48 -0.60
CA VAL A 239 13.48 -15.77 -1.11
C VAL A 239 11.96 -15.88 -0.96
N PRO A 240 11.19 -15.89 -2.06
CA PRO A 240 9.74 -16.06 -1.98
C PRO A 240 9.37 -17.36 -1.27
N ILE A 241 8.48 -17.24 -0.27
CA ILE A 241 7.96 -18.37 0.51
C ILE A 241 6.46 -18.56 0.31
N SER A 242 5.76 -17.53 -0.17
CA SER A 242 4.36 -17.59 -0.54
C SER A 242 4.10 -16.67 -1.73
N VAL A 243 3.32 -17.15 -2.68
CA VAL A 243 2.82 -16.36 -3.81
C VAL A 243 1.35 -16.72 -3.98
N VAL A 244 0.47 -15.74 -3.80
CA VAL A 244 -0.98 -15.94 -3.91
C VAL A 244 -1.51 -15.05 -5.02
N ASP A 245 -2.23 -15.65 -5.96
CA ASP A 245 -2.95 -14.91 -7.00
C ASP A 245 -4.30 -14.45 -6.45
N LEU A 246 -4.44 -13.15 -6.27
CA LEU A 246 -5.63 -12.47 -5.76
C LEU A 246 -6.50 -11.88 -6.87
N THR A 247 -6.16 -12.15 -8.15
CA THR A 247 -6.84 -11.55 -9.30
C THR A 247 -8.34 -11.80 -9.29
N ALA A 248 -8.76 -13.05 -9.03
CA ALA A 248 -10.18 -13.35 -8.93
C ALA A 248 -10.84 -12.73 -7.69
N ALA A 249 -10.12 -12.65 -6.58
CA ALA A 249 -10.62 -12.13 -5.31
C ALA A 249 -10.84 -10.62 -5.29
N THR A 250 -10.16 -9.85 -6.16
CA THR A 250 -10.34 -8.40 -6.25
C THR A 250 -11.45 -7.98 -7.23
N ILE A 251 -11.90 -8.86 -8.12
CA ILE A 251 -12.95 -8.56 -9.10
C ILE A 251 -14.25 -8.08 -8.44
N PRO A 252 -14.79 -8.73 -7.38
CA PRO A 252 -16.03 -8.28 -6.72
C PRO A 252 -15.94 -6.84 -6.20
N TYR A 253 -14.79 -6.42 -5.67
CA TYR A 253 -14.56 -5.04 -5.25
C TYR A 253 -14.75 -4.05 -6.41
N TRP A 254 -14.15 -4.33 -7.56
CA TRP A 254 -14.25 -3.45 -8.74
C TRP A 254 -15.64 -3.44 -9.34
N GLU A 255 -16.33 -4.57 -9.38
CA GLU A 255 -17.72 -4.66 -9.84
C GLU A 255 -18.69 -3.90 -8.93
N LEU A 256 -18.47 -3.95 -7.60
CA LEU A 256 -19.26 -3.20 -6.64
C LEU A 256 -18.95 -1.69 -6.72
N ARG A 257 -17.66 -1.34 -6.82
CA ARG A 257 -17.22 0.07 -6.95
C ARG A 257 -17.82 0.74 -8.18
N ALA A 258 -17.93 0.04 -9.30
CA ALA A 258 -18.59 0.53 -10.51
C ALA A 258 -20.07 0.87 -10.32
N LYS A 259 -20.68 0.48 -9.18
CA LYS A 259 -22.10 0.77 -8.82
C LYS A 259 -22.24 1.86 -7.75
N SER A 260 -21.12 2.37 -7.24
CA SER A 260 -21.08 3.42 -6.21
C SER A 260 -21.08 4.82 -6.82
N SER A 261 -21.34 5.84 -6.00
CA SER A 261 -21.12 7.24 -6.35
C SER A 261 -19.63 7.60 -6.48
N LEU A 262 -18.72 6.69 -6.11
CA LEU A 262 -17.27 6.88 -6.10
C LEU A 262 -16.57 6.40 -7.38
N VAL A 263 -17.34 6.13 -8.42
CA VAL A 263 -16.79 5.71 -9.73
C VAL A 263 -15.87 6.78 -10.31
N THR A 264 -14.70 6.36 -10.80
CA THR A 264 -13.67 7.25 -11.36
C THR A 264 -13.46 7.08 -12.87
N GLY A 265 -14.15 6.08 -13.47
CA GLY A 265 -14.06 5.76 -14.91
C GLY A 265 -12.93 4.79 -15.24
N ILE A 266 -12.13 4.34 -14.27
CA ILE A 266 -11.05 3.36 -14.48
C ILE A 266 -11.51 1.92 -14.21
N GLU A 267 -12.68 1.72 -13.60
CA GLU A 267 -13.18 0.45 -13.10
C GLU A 267 -13.28 -0.61 -14.22
N ASP A 268 -13.86 -0.25 -15.36
CA ASP A 268 -14.01 -1.16 -16.51
C ASP A 268 -12.64 -1.57 -17.09
N THR A 269 -11.63 -0.68 -17.02
CA THR A 269 -10.27 -0.99 -17.45
C THR A 269 -9.64 -2.06 -16.57
N PHE A 270 -9.76 -1.94 -15.25
CA PHE A 270 -9.30 -2.97 -14.32
C PHE A 270 -10.03 -4.29 -14.53
N LEU A 271 -11.36 -4.26 -14.59
CA LEU A 271 -12.18 -5.45 -14.81
C LEU A 271 -11.81 -6.18 -16.11
N THR A 272 -11.59 -5.43 -17.19
CA THR A 272 -11.17 -5.99 -18.47
C THR A 272 -9.80 -6.66 -18.38
N ALA A 273 -8.83 -5.97 -17.75
CA ALA A 273 -7.46 -6.45 -17.62
C ALA A 273 -7.35 -7.70 -16.71
N TYR A 274 -8.13 -7.76 -15.64
CA TYR A 274 -8.21 -8.95 -14.78
C TYR A 274 -8.90 -10.13 -15.49
N LYS A 275 -10.03 -9.88 -16.16
CA LYS A 275 -10.81 -10.94 -16.83
C LYS A 275 -10.09 -11.52 -18.05
N ASN A 276 -9.27 -10.75 -18.77
CA ASN A 276 -8.47 -11.25 -19.89
C ASN A 276 -7.09 -11.78 -19.47
N GLY A 277 -6.71 -11.66 -18.17
CA GLY A 277 -5.46 -12.16 -17.62
C GLY A 277 -4.22 -11.36 -17.99
N SER A 278 -4.37 -10.17 -18.59
CA SER A 278 -3.23 -9.29 -18.91
C SER A 278 -2.66 -8.55 -17.70
N PHE A 279 -3.46 -8.41 -16.65
CA PHE A 279 -3.09 -7.81 -15.38
C PHE A 279 -3.44 -8.76 -14.23
N GLN A 280 -2.54 -8.94 -13.32
CA GLN A 280 -2.67 -9.84 -12.17
C GLN A 280 -2.51 -9.07 -10.87
N TYR A 281 -3.19 -9.51 -9.84
CA TYR A 281 -3.10 -8.98 -8.48
C TYR A 281 -2.50 -10.03 -7.57
N LEU A 282 -1.30 -9.79 -7.06
CA LEU A 282 -0.52 -10.81 -6.36
C LEU A 282 -0.17 -10.38 -4.94
N LEU A 283 -0.25 -11.33 -4.00
CA LEU A 283 0.53 -11.28 -2.77
C LEU A 283 1.82 -12.07 -2.99
N ILE A 284 2.95 -11.47 -2.61
CA ILE A 284 4.25 -12.14 -2.55
C ILE A 284 4.83 -11.91 -1.15
N ALA A 285 5.14 -13.00 -0.43
CA ALA A 285 5.87 -12.96 0.82
C ALA A 285 7.24 -13.62 0.63
N ALA A 286 8.31 -12.97 1.11
CA ALA A 286 9.68 -13.44 0.96
C ALA A 286 10.47 -13.28 2.27
N ASP A 287 11.36 -14.23 2.55
CA ASP A 287 12.26 -14.16 3.69
C ASP A 287 13.64 -13.67 3.29
N ARG A 288 14.24 -12.84 4.13
CA ARG A 288 15.62 -12.39 4.02
C ARG A 288 16.59 -13.46 4.53
N ILE A 289 17.42 -14.00 3.65
CA ILE A 289 18.44 -14.99 3.98
C ILE A 289 19.85 -14.38 4.19
#